data_c1779f4f5438a06d88ccb7b1d3d18ffc
#
_entry.id   c1779f4f5438a06d88ccb7b1d3d18ffc
#
_cell.length_a   1.000
_cell.length_b   1.000
_cell.length_c   1.000
_cell.angle_alpha   90.00
_cell.angle_beta   90.00
_cell.angle_gamma   90.00
#
_symmetry.space_group_name_H-M   'P 1'
#
loop_
_entity.id
_entity.type
_entity.pdbx_description
1 polymer ?
#
loop_
_entity_poly.entity_id
_entity_poly.type
_entity_poly.pdbx_seq_one_letter_code
_entity_poly.pdbx_strand_id
1 'polypeptide(L)'
;MQKYKNGIWDLDDLVKNPSRQTFDKKIKEIQKQSEKFAKNKSQLKPNMSSKKFLQLLHEIEDITEKSSKIGGYAGLKFSEDTQSDEATALLNRISQFGSTIQNKMLFFDLWWKKQVDEKNARRLIKDAGELSDYLRYKRLVAKYALTEPEEKIINTLDVTGISALVKIYDKITNAFTYTVNVNGKKKTMGREQLTTLVRNKNPKVREAAYKSLLTKYQDNKGVIGQIYQNIVLNWKNEGIDMRGFKDPISIQNISNDVDDKTIDVMLDVCKKNAPVFQKYFQQKAKRVGVKKLRRYDLYAPSKKSAAERNYTFDQGTKLVLDSLNRFSPKIAEYASRVFNENHIDYSLRHGKRDGAFCSTPLPYITPFVLINYTGKSRDVFTLAHEIGHAVHSVAASEKSILVSDAPLPLAETASTYSELLLYDNISSQISDGEKASMLSDKIDDFYATIGRQSFFTLFEIEAHKQIANSITVDDISDIYRKNLKEQFGNSINISEDFGIEWSCIPHFYHSPFYCYSYSFGNLLAVSLFQIYKNEGDDFVSTYTDILSAGG
;
A
#
# COMPACT_ATOMS: atom_id res chain seq x y z
N MET A 1 -3.20 24.58 -23.37
CA MET A 1 -2.81 23.42 -22.54
C MET A 1 -1.66 22.71 -23.24
N GLN A 2 -0.58 22.47 -22.53
CA GLN A 2 0.51 21.64 -23.05
C GLN A 2 -0.01 20.20 -23.17
N LYS A 3 -0.01 19.63 -24.38
CA LYS A 3 -0.27 18.20 -24.57
C LYS A 3 0.87 17.44 -23.93
N TYR A 4 0.57 16.60 -22.93
CA TYR A 4 1.53 15.68 -22.32
C TYR A 4 1.98 14.68 -23.39
N LYS A 5 3.26 14.76 -23.80
CA LYS A 5 3.69 14.32 -25.12
C LYS A 5 3.76 12.81 -25.34
N ASN A 6 4.05 11.98 -24.35
CA ASN A 6 4.47 10.60 -24.67
C ASN A 6 3.71 9.48 -23.95
N GLY A 7 2.94 9.72 -22.89
CA GLY A 7 2.24 8.68 -22.14
C GLY A 7 3.14 7.64 -21.47
N ILE A 8 4.45 7.84 -21.50
CA ILE A 8 5.50 7.04 -20.86
C ILE A 8 6.42 8.03 -20.15
N TRP A 9 6.80 7.73 -18.92
CA TRP A 9 7.70 8.55 -18.11
C TRP A 9 9.12 8.62 -18.64
N ASP A 10 9.87 9.64 -18.20
CA ASP A 10 11.29 9.78 -18.40
C ASP A 10 12.06 9.39 -17.14
N LEU A 11 12.98 8.45 -17.22
CA LEU A 11 13.76 7.94 -16.09
C LEU A 11 15.19 8.49 -16.02
N ASP A 12 15.53 9.48 -16.82
CA ASP A 12 16.89 10.04 -16.92
C ASP A 12 17.35 10.69 -15.59
N ASP A 13 16.43 11.18 -14.76
CA ASP A 13 16.74 11.73 -13.44
C ASP A 13 17.27 10.66 -12.47
N LEU A 14 16.93 9.41 -12.71
CA LEU A 14 17.47 8.28 -11.96
C LEU A 14 18.77 7.77 -12.58
N VAL A 15 18.77 7.44 -13.87
CA VAL A 15 19.96 6.91 -14.56
C VAL A 15 20.02 7.42 -16.00
N LYS A 16 20.92 8.35 -16.26
CA LYS A 16 21.24 8.79 -17.64
C LYS A 16 22.03 7.71 -18.37
N ASN A 17 21.71 7.53 -19.66
CA ASN A 17 22.39 6.55 -20.53
C ASN A 17 22.46 5.15 -19.90
N PRO A 18 21.32 4.50 -19.62
CA PRO A 18 21.26 3.21 -18.95
C PRO A 18 21.92 2.14 -19.83
N SER A 19 23.05 1.61 -19.38
CA SER A 19 23.76 0.51 -20.01
C SER A 19 24.30 -0.44 -18.94
N ARG A 20 24.63 -1.67 -19.31
CA ARG A 20 25.25 -2.62 -18.38
C ARG A 20 26.51 -2.02 -17.73
N GLN A 21 27.34 -1.32 -18.50
CA GLN A 21 28.55 -0.66 -17.98
C GLN A 21 28.22 0.44 -16.96
N THR A 22 27.16 1.23 -17.20
CA THR A 22 26.70 2.26 -16.26
C THR A 22 26.31 1.64 -14.91
N PHE A 23 25.53 0.54 -14.92
CA PHE A 23 25.16 -0.15 -13.70
C PHE A 23 26.36 -0.83 -13.04
N ASP A 24 27.27 -1.45 -13.80
CA ASP A 24 28.49 -2.06 -13.25
C ASP A 24 29.35 -1.03 -12.50
N LYS A 25 29.50 0.17 -13.07
CA LYS A 25 30.23 1.28 -12.43
C LYS A 25 29.55 1.71 -11.13
N LYS A 26 28.22 1.94 -11.15
CA LYS A 26 27.45 2.37 -9.97
C LYS A 26 27.48 1.30 -8.86
N ILE A 27 27.28 0.03 -9.20
CA ILE A 27 27.38 -1.09 -8.26
C ILE A 27 28.77 -1.15 -7.60
N LYS A 28 29.84 -1.04 -8.38
CA LYS A 28 31.22 -1.03 -7.85
C LYS A 28 31.48 0.15 -6.91
N GLU A 29 30.93 1.33 -7.23
CA GLU A 29 31.05 2.53 -6.39
C GLU A 29 30.37 2.30 -5.03
N ILE A 30 29.10 1.88 -5.03
CA ILE A 30 28.31 1.60 -3.81
C ILE A 30 28.98 0.48 -2.99
N GLN A 31 29.44 -0.56 -3.65
CA GLN A 31 30.15 -1.66 -2.99
C GLN A 31 31.40 -1.15 -2.28
N LYS A 32 32.25 -0.36 -2.93
CA LYS A 32 33.46 0.23 -2.33
C LYS A 32 33.12 1.11 -1.13
N GLN A 33 32.05 1.90 -1.21
CA GLN A 33 31.59 2.75 -0.09
C GLN A 33 31.12 1.90 1.09
N SER A 34 30.29 0.87 0.84
CA SER A 34 29.81 -0.02 1.89
C SER A 34 30.95 -0.83 2.56
N GLU A 35 31.98 -1.21 1.81
CA GLU A 35 33.19 -1.84 2.34
C GLU A 35 34.02 -0.88 3.20
N LYS A 36 34.11 0.40 2.78
CA LYS A 36 34.75 1.44 3.61
C LYS A 36 33.94 1.68 4.87
N PHE A 37 32.61 1.78 4.79
CA PHE A 37 31.73 1.94 5.93
C PHE A 37 31.86 0.77 6.91
N ALA A 38 31.93 -0.47 6.42
CA ALA A 38 32.05 -1.67 7.25
C ALA A 38 33.33 -1.68 8.12
N LYS A 39 34.42 -1.00 7.70
CA LYS A 39 35.64 -0.86 8.49
C LYS A 39 35.44 -0.05 9.79
N ASN A 40 34.38 0.78 9.84
CA ASN A 40 34.04 1.52 11.05
C ASN A 40 33.55 0.62 12.20
N LYS A 41 33.17 -0.65 11.93
CA LYS A 41 32.67 -1.59 12.95
C LYS A 41 33.61 -1.68 14.20
N SER A 42 34.92 -1.74 13.99
CA SER A 42 35.92 -1.81 15.08
C SER A 42 36.09 -0.49 15.85
N GLN A 43 35.57 0.62 15.30
CA GLN A 43 35.71 1.96 15.89
C GLN A 43 34.44 2.41 16.62
N LEU A 44 33.33 1.65 16.54
CA LEU A 44 32.08 1.99 17.20
C LEU A 44 32.24 1.89 18.73
N LYS A 45 32.04 3.03 19.40
CA LYS A 45 32.06 3.13 20.88
C LYS A 45 30.87 3.98 21.32
N PRO A 46 30.17 3.64 22.42
CA PRO A 46 29.04 4.42 22.91
C PRO A 46 29.34 5.89 23.15
N ASN A 47 30.57 6.20 23.61
CA ASN A 47 31.02 7.56 23.93
C ASN A 47 31.64 8.31 22.74
N MET A 48 31.47 7.84 21.49
CA MET A 48 32.00 8.57 20.33
C MET A 48 31.45 9.99 20.26
N SER A 49 32.17 10.90 19.59
CA SER A 49 31.71 12.28 19.43
C SER A 49 30.48 12.36 18.51
N SER A 50 29.58 13.30 18.77
CA SER A 50 28.41 13.57 17.91
C SER A 50 28.83 13.84 16.45
N LYS A 51 29.93 14.57 16.25
CA LYS A 51 30.47 14.82 14.90
C LYS A 51 30.79 13.51 14.15
N LYS A 52 31.44 12.55 14.81
CA LYS A 52 31.76 11.24 14.18
C LYS A 52 30.49 10.42 13.95
N PHE A 53 29.54 10.45 14.89
CA PHE A 53 28.25 9.75 14.75
C PHE A 53 27.44 10.29 13.56
N LEU A 54 27.30 11.61 13.44
CA LEU A 54 26.61 12.25 12.31
C LEU A 54 27.30 11.96 10.99
N GLN A 55 28.64 11.95 10.96
CA GLN A 55 29.37 11.53 9.76
C GLN A 55 28.99 10.10 9.33
N LEU A 56 28.84 9.16 10.28
CA LEU A 56 28.43 7.78 9.95
C LEU A 56 26.99 7.72 9.44
N LEU A 57 26.07 8.54 10.00
CA LEU A 57 24.70 8.64 9.48
C LEU A 57 24.69 9.18 8.05
N HIS A 58 25.45 10.22 7.74
CA HIS A 58 25.57 10.74 6.37
C HIS A 58 26.18 9.73 5.39
N GLU A 59 27.13 8.91 5.85
CA GLU A 59 27.66 7.80 5.02
C GLU A 59 26.58 6.75 4.73
N ILE A 60 25.66 6.48 5.67
CA ILE A 60 24.49 5.60 5.47
C ILE A 60 23.52 6.22 4.48
N GLU A 61 23.18 7.50 4.64
CA GLU A 61 22.32 8.25 3.71
C GLU A 61 22.85 8.17 2.28
N ASP A 62 24.13 8.50 2.06
CA ASP A 62 24.75 8.47 0.73
C ASP A 62 24.72 7.06 0.09
N ILE A 63 24.99 6.01 0.87
CA ILE A 63 24.89 4.62 0.38
C ILE A 63 23.44 4.27 0.05
N THR A 64 22.48 4.68 0.89
CA THR A 64 21.05 4.42 0.71
C THR A 64 20.54 5.13 -0.52
N GLU A 65 20.85 6.43 -0.70
CA GLU A 65 20.43 7.21 -1.87
C GLU A 65 20.93 6.62 -3.17
N LYS A 66 22.22 6.27 -3.24
CA LYS A 66 22.80 5.66 -4.44
C LYS A 66 22.18 4.30 -4.76
N SER A 67 21.90 3.50 -3.73
CA SER A 67 21.24 2.20 -3.88
C SER A 67 19.78 2.36 -4.31
N SER A 68 19.04 3.28 -3.70
CA SER A 68 17.65 3.59 -4.05
C SER A 68 17.53 4.16 -5.47
N LYS A 69 18.50 4.94 -5.92
CA LYS A 69 18.53 5.49 -7.27
C LYS A 69 18.57 4.42 -8.36
N ILE A 70 19.44 3.42 -8.22
CA ILE A 70 19.51 2.31 -9.18
C ILE A 70 18.38 1.31 -8.98
N GLY A 71 17.92 1.12 -7.74
CA GLY A 71 16.78 0.28 -7.40
C GLY A 71 15.47 0.82 -7.98
N GLY A 72 15.23 2.12 -7.81
CA GLY A 72 14.09 2.83 -8.39
C GLY A 72 14.06 2.72 -9.91
N TYR A 73 15.19 2.99 -10.58
CA TYR A 73 15.28 2.81 -12.03
C TYR A 73 14.91 1.37 -12.45
N ALA A 74 15.49 0.35 -11.81
CA ALA A 74 15.23 -1.04 -12.17
C ALA A 74 13.76 -1.44 -11.94
N GLY A 75 13.16 -0.99 -10.84
CA GLY A 75 11.75 -1.25 -10.52
C GLY A 75 10.78 -0.56 -11.47
N LEU A 76 11.03 0.71 -11.80
CA LEU A 76 10.20 1.46 -12.75
C LEU A 76 10.35 0.91 -14.16
N LYS A 77 11.56 0.55 -14.58
CA LYS A 77 11.79 -0.08 -15.89
C LYS A 77 11.11 -1.43 -16.04
N PHE A 78 11.12 -2.25 -14.99
CA PHE A 78 10.34 -3.49 -14.94
C PHE A 78 8.83 -3.21 -15.00
N SER A 79 8.35 -2.14 -14.36
CA SER A 79 6.92 -1.78 -14.37
C SER A 79 6.43 -1.27 -15.72
N GLU A 80 7.32 -0.72 -16.56
CA GLU A 80 7.01 -0.37 -17.96
C GLU A 80 6.65 -1.59 -18.80
N ASP A 81 7.40 -2.69 -18.60
CA ASP A 81 7.19 -3.95 -19.31
C ASP A 81 7.65 -5.15 -18.45
N THR A 82 6.69 -5.78 -17.79
CA THR A 82 6.92 -6.94 -16.92
C THR A 82 7.28 -8.22 -17.70
N GLN A 83 7.14 -8.22 -19.04
CA GLN A 83 7.50 -9.32 -19.92
C GLN A 83 8.93 -9.19 -20.44
N SER A 84 9.60 -8.06 -20.22
CA SER A 84 10.98 -7.84 -20.63
C SER A 84 11.95 -8.68 -19.80
N ASP A 85 12.65 -9.61 -20.44
CA ASP A 85 13.70 -10.40 -19.81
C ASP A 85 14.85 -9.54 -19.32
N GLU A 86 15.21 -8.47 -20.07
CA GLU A 86 16.27 -7.53 -19.72
C GLU A 86 15.91 -6.73 -18.45
N ALA A 87 14.69 -6.20 -18.37
CA ALA A 87 14.21 -5.48 -17.18
C ALA A 87 14.13 -6.39 -15.96
N THR A 88 13.66 -7.63 -16.15
CA THR A 88 13.60 -8.65 -15.10
C THR A 88 14.99 -9.01 -14.58
N ALA A 89 15.95 -9.25 -15.47
CA ALA A 89 17.32 -9.57 -15.10
C ALA A 89 18.01 -8.40 -14.36
N LEU A 90 17.77 -7.16 -14.80
CA LEU A 90 18.28 -5.97 -14.13
C LEU A 90 17.70 -5.84 -12.71
N LEU A 91 16.37 -5.96 -12.57
CA LEU A 91 15.70 -5.89 -11.27
C LEU A 91 16.22 -6.94 -10.30
N ASN A 92 16.34 -8.20 -10.75
CA ASN A 92 16.85 -9.28 -9.92
C ASN A 92 18.29 -9.02 -9.47
N ARG A 93 19.14 -8.57 -10.38
CA ARG A 93 20.53 -8.23 -10.07
C ARG A 93 20.66 -7.11 -9.05
N ILE A 94 19.90 -6.03 -9.22
CA ILE A 94 19.93 -4.87 -8.29
C ILE A 94 19.34 -5.25 -6.94
N SER A 95 18.28 -6.06 -6.90
CA SER A 95 17.69 -6.55 -5.65
C SER A 95 18.66 -7.41 -4.83
N GLN A 96 19.37 -8.35 -5.47
CA GLN A 96 20.40 -9.17 -4.80
C GLN A 96 21.55 -8.30 -4.27
N PHE A 97 21.95 -7.31 -5.06
CA PHE A 97 22.96 -6.36 -4.64
C PHE A 97 22.50 -5.53 -3.44
N GLY A 98 21.27 -5.03 -3.43
CA GLY A 98 20.67 -4.29 -2.32
C GLY A 98 20.72 -5.08 -1.00
N SER A 99 20.29 -6.36 -1.03
CA SER A 99 20.39 -7.25 0.14
C SER A 99 21.83 -7.40 0.65
N THR A 100 22.79 -7.50 -0.26
CA THR A 100 24.22 -7.59 0.13
C THR A 100 24.70 -6.32 0.84
N ILE A 101 24.29 -5.14 0.36
CA ILE A 101 24.62 -3.85 0.99
C ILE A 101 23.97 -3.73 2.36
N GLN A 102 22.68 -4.06 2.48
CA GLN A 102 21.95 -4.02 3.75
C GLN A 102 22.61 -4.90 4.81
N ASN A 103 23.00 -6.14 4.46
CA ASN A 103 23.69 -7.04 5.38
C ASN A 103 25.06 -6.50 5.82
N LYS A 104 25.77 -5.78 4.95
CA LYS A 104 27.05 -5.12 5.31
C LYS A 104 26.87 -3.96 6.29
N MET A 105 25.71 -3.28 6.28
CA MET A 105 25.41 -2.13 7.13
C MET A 105 24.73 -2.51 8.46
N LEU A 106 24.18 -3.72 8.57
CA LEU A 106 23.40 -4.23 9.71
C LEU A 106 24.11 -4.02 11.07
N PHE A 107 25.42 -4.14 11.12
CA PHE A 107 26.20 -3.99 12.36
C PHE A 107 26.01 -2.62 13.04
N PHE A 108 25.79 -1.55 12.25
CA PHE A 108 25.58 -0.20 12.79
C PHE A 108 24.19 -0.08 13.45
N ASP A 109 23.15 -0.59 12.81
CA ASP A 109 21.78 -0.61 13.37
C ASP A 109 21.75 -1.40 14.70
N LEU A 110 22.38 -2.56 14.73
CA LEU A 110 22.47 -3.40 15.95
C LEU A 110 23.31 -2.74 17.04
N TRP A 111 24.43 -2.09 16.69
CA TRP A 111 25.24 -1.33 17.64
C TRP A 111 24.42 -0.19 18.26
N TRP A 112 23.71 0.60 17.44
CA TRP A 112 22.85 1.68 17.90
C TRP A 112 21.76 1.17 18.84
N LYS A 113 21.11 0.09 18.47
CA LYS A 113 20.01 -0.52 19.24
C LYS A 113 20.48 -1.11 20.58
N LYS A 114 21.62 -1.82 20.61
CA LYS A 114 21.98 -2.71 21.72
C LYS A 114 23.21 -2.31 22.50
N GLN A 115 24.14 -1.59 21.91
CA GLN A 115 25.44 -1.32 22.55
C GLN A 115 25.58 0.12 23.05
N VAL A 116 24.79 1.06 22.53
CA VAL A 116 24.79 2.45 22.99
C VAL A 116 23.93 2.56 24.24
N ASP A 117 24.53 2.95 25.36
CA ASP A 117 23.81 3.19 26.61
C ASP A 117 22.90 4.42 26.52
N GLU A 118 21.93 4.52 27.42
CA GLU A 118 20.88 5.55 27.38
C GLU A 118 21.42 6.96 27.51
N LYS A 119 22.47 7.19 28.30
CA LYS A 119 23.11 8.49 28.47
C LYS A 119 23.73 8.97 27.16
N ASN A 120 24.49 8.10 26.50
CA ASN A 120 25.10 8.40 25.20
C ASN A 120 24.06 8.51 24.08
N ALA A 121 23.02 7.66 24.08
CA ALA A 121 21.93 7.76 23.11
C ALA A 121 21.24 9.12 23.17
N ARG A 122 20.83 9.60 24.37
CA ARG A 122 20.21 10.93 24.52
C ARG A 122 21.11 12.06 24.02
N ARG A 123 22.42 11.98 24.29
CA ARG A 123 23.40 12.95 23.82
C ARG A 123 23.49 12.97 22.28
N LEU A 124 23.56 11.80 21.64
CA LEU A 124 23.69 11.68 20.18
C LEU A 124 22.39 12.07 19.46
N ILE A 125 21.22 11.71 20.02
CA ILE A 125 19.90 12.10 19.49
C ILE A 125 19.73 13.61 19.53
N LYS A 126 20.15 14.28 20.63
CA LYS A 126 20.03 15.74 20.78
C LYS A 126 20.70 16.49 19.62
N ASP A 127 21.82 15.97 19.13
CA ASP A 127 22.62 16.60 18.08
C ASP A 127 22.24 16.14 16.66
N ALA A 128 21.27 15.19 16.54
CA ALA A 128 20.93 14.54 15.27
C ALA A 128 19.93 15.34 14.40
N GLY A 129 19.39 16.48 14.89
CA GLY A 129 18.46 17.30 14.11
C GLY A 129 17.20 16.53 13.69
N GLU A 130 16.90 16.54 12.41
CA GLU A 130 15.72 15.85 11.84
C GLU A 130 15.73 14.32 12.00
N LEU A 131 16.91 13.71 12.16
CA LEU A 131 17.03 12.26 12.39
C LEU A 131 16.74 11.86 13.84
N SER A 132 16.41 12.81 14.73
CA SER A 132 16.19 12.54 16.16
C SER A 132 15.08 11.52 16.40
N ASP A 133 13.95 11.63 15.70
CA ASP A 133 12.80 10.75 15.89
C ASP A 133 13.07 9.37 15.27
N TYR A 134 13.69 9.30 14.11
CA TYR A 134 14.20 8.05 13.54
C TYR A 134 15.11 7.28 14.52
N LEU A 135 16.04 7.97 15.15
CA LEU A 135 16.96 7.36 16.12
C LEU A 135 16.23 6.91 17.39
N ARG A 136 15.24 7.67 17.88
CA ARG A 136 14.38 7.27 19.00
C ARG A 136 13.57 6.04 18.65
N TYR A 137 12.92 6.02 17.46
CA TYR A 137 12.18 4.87 16.98
C TYR A 137 13.06 3.61 16.91
N LYS A 138 14.26 3.70 16.35
CA LYS A 138 15.24 2.58 16.35
C LYS A 138 15.54 2.07 17.75
N ARG A 139 15.58 2.94 18.75
CA ARG A 139 15.75 2.55 20.17
C ARG A 139 14.48 1.92 20.75
N LEU A 140 13.32 2.41 20.39
CA LEU A 140 12.04 1.83 20.82
C LEU A 140 11.93 0.36 20.40
N VAL A 141 12.31 0.04 19.18
CA VAL A 141 12.28 -1.32 18.64
C VAL A 141 13.48 -2.19 19.03
N ALA A 142 14.46 -1.64 19.73
CA ALA A 142 15.70 -2.34 20.12
C ALA A 142 15.47 -3.60 20.95
N LYS A 143 14.41 -3.60 21.79
CA LYS A 143 14.04 -4.74 22.64
C LYS A 143 13.62 -5.98 21.85
N TYR A 144 13.19 -5.81 20.60
CA TYR A 144 12.77 -6.88 19.71
C TYR A 144 13.87 -7.36 18.75
N ALA A 145 15.01 -6.68 18.74
CA ALA A 145 16.14 -7.09 17.92
C ALA A 145 16.83 -8.31 18.53
N LEU A 146 17.20 -9.27 17.68
CA LEU A 146 17.99 -10.45 18.07
C LEU A 146 19.49 -10.15 18.01
N THR A 147 20.33 -11.14 18.24
CA THR A 147 21.78 -11.01 18.04
C THR A 147 22.13 -10.99 16.55
N GLU A 148 23.29 -10.46 16.17
CA GLU A 148 23.72 -10.38 14.77
C GLU A 148 23.74 -11.76 14.07
N PRO A 149 24.22 -12.86 14.69
CA PRO A 149 24.11 -14.20 14.09
C PRO A 149 22.66 -14.65 13.88
N GLU A 150 21.78 -14.43 14.86
CA GLU A 150 20.37 -14.82 14.78
C GLU A 150 19.64 -14.07 13.68
N GLU A 151 19.81 -12.73 13.60
CA GLU A 151 19.22 -11.93 12.52
C GLU A 151 19.71 -12.39 11.13
N LYS A 152 21.00 -12.74 10.99
CA LYS A 152 21.54 -13.26 9.72
C LYS A 152 20.95 -14.62 9.34
N ILE A 153 20.74 -15.50 10.33
CA ILE A 153 20.11 -16.80 10.09
C ILE A 153 18.68 -16.60 9.61
N ILE A 154 17.89 -15.78 10.31
CA ILE A 154 16.50 -15.48 9.93
C ILE A 154 16.45 -14.88 8.53
N ASN A 155 17.21 -13.82 8.25
CA ASN A 155 17.25 -13.19 6.92
C ASN A 155 17.63 -14.16 5.81
N THR A 156 18.49 -15.13 6.09
CA THR A 156 18.90 -16.14 5.11
C THR A 156 17.79 -17.17 4.87
N LEU A 157 17.17 -17.65 5.94
CA LEU A 157 16.12 -18.67 5.87
C LEU A 157 14.80 -18.11 5.32
N ASP A 158 14.48 -16.85 5.57
CA ASP A 158 13.26 -16.20 5.05
C ASP A 158 13.20 -16.20 3.52
N VAL A 159 14.33 -16.14 2.84
CA VAL A 159 14.39 -16.18 1.37
C VAL A 159 13.80 -17.49 0.82
N THR A 160 14.10 -18.62 1.47
CA THR A 160 13.64 -19.96 1.07
C THR A 160 12.49 -20.49 1.92
N GLY A 161 12.15 -19.81 3.01
CA GLY A 161 11.05 -20.09 3.92
C GLY A 161 9.82 -19.26 3.57
N ILE A 162 9.57 -18.21 4.37
CA ILE A 162 8.34 -17.41 4.27
C ILE A 162 8.18 -16.74 2.91
N SER A 163 9.24 -16.14 2.37
CA SER A 163 9.20 -15.51 1.04
C SER A 163 8.92 -16.52 -0.08
N ALA A 164 9.37 -17.76 0.07
CA ALA A 164 9.06 -18.81 -0.90
C ALA A 164 7.60 -19.26 -0.81
N LEU A 165 7.01 -19.36 0.39
CA LEU A 165 5.59 -19.67 0.57
C LEU A 165 4.69 -18.62 -0.09
N VAL A 166 5.00 -17.34 0.07
CA VAL A 166 4.29 -16.24 -0.61
C VAL A 166 4.38 -16.38 -2.13
N LYS A 167 5.60 -16.62 -2.66
CA LYS A 167 5.79 -16.85 -4.11
C LYS A 167 5.03 -18.07 -4.63
N ILE A 168 4.92 -19.14 -3.84
CA ILE A 168 4.15 -20.34 -4.22
C ILE A 168 2.67 -20.00 -4.27
N TYR A 169 2.14 -19.27 -3.26
CA TYR A 169 0.76 -18.75 -3.28
C TYR A 169 0.49 -17.95 -4.56
N ASP A 170 1.35 -16.99 -4.88
CA ASP A 170 1.21 -16.15 -6.07
C ASP A 170 1.24 -16.98 -7.36
N LYS A 171 2.19 -17.91 -7.50
CA LYS A 171 2.28 -18.79 -8.67
C LYS A 171 1.03 -19.65 -8.86
N ILE A 172 0.50 -20.22 -7.79
CA ILE A 172 -0.71 -21.04 -7.84
C ILE A 172 -1.91 -20.17 -8.23
N THR A 173 -2.12 -19.05 -7.56
CA THR A 173 -3.32 -18.22 -7.74
C THR A 173 -3.31 -17.43 -9.05
N ASN A 174 -2.14 -16.99 -9.52
CA ASN A 174 -2.00 -16.32 -10.82
C ASN A 174 -2.15 -17.28 -12.02
N ALA A 175 -1.90 -18.57 -11.81
CA ALA A 175 -2.16 -19.60 -12.84
C ALA A 175 -3.65 -19.98 -12.96
N PHE A 176 -4.51 -19.52 -12.05
CA PHE A 176 -5.93 -19.83 -12.11
C PHE A 176 -6.61 -19.21 -13.32
N THR A 177 -7.36 -20.03 -14.03
CA THR A 177 -8.29 -19.60 -15.07
C THR A 177 -9.72 -19.87 -14.63
N TYR A 178 -10.62 -18.98 -15.04
CA TYR A 178 -12.01 -18.96 -14.62
C TYR A 178 -12.92 -19.03 -15.83
N THR A 179 -13.89 -19.94 -15.81
CA THR A 179 -14.86 -20.07 -16.90
C THR A 179 -16.22 -19.54 -16.43
N VAL A 180 -16.74 -18.55 -17.14
CA VAL A 180 -18.01 -17.89 -16.81
C VAL A 180 -18.89 -17.81 -18.03
N ASN A 181 -20.20 -18.04 -17.87
CA ASN A 181 -21.18 -17.78 -18.92
C ASN A 181 -21.55 -16.30 -18.91
N VAL A 182 -21.17 -15.59 -19.97
CA VAL A 182 -21.50 -14.18 -20.17
C VAL A 182 -22.41 -14.09 -21.40
N ASN A 183 -23.67 -13.73 -21.18
CA ASN A 183 -24.69 -13.58 -22.24
C ASN A 183 -24.84 -14.84 -23.14
N GLY A 184 -24.87 -16.02 -22.53
CA GLY A 184 -25.04 -17.29 -23.23
C GLY A 184 -23.75 -17.90 -23.80
N LYS A 185 -22.62 -17.19 -23.75
CA LYS A 185 -21.32 -17.67 -24.24
C LYS A 185 -20.38 -18.00 -23.06
N LYS A 186 -19.79 -19.19 -23.05
CA LYS A 186 -18.72 -19.55 -22.13
C LYS A 186 -17.46 -18.76 -22.49
N LYS A 187 -16.89 -18.05 -21.50
CA LYS A 187 -15.61 -17.33 -21.63
C LYS A 187 -14.67 -17.80 -20.55
N THR A 188 -13.44 -18.12 -20.92
CA THR A 188 -12.35 -18.41 -20.00
C THR A 188 -11.45 -17.18 -19.89
N MET A 189 -11.09 -16.78 -18.67
CA MET A 189 -10.39 -15.54 -18.40
C MET A 189 -9.53 -15.63 -17.14
N GLY A 190 -8.58 -14.71 -16.99
CA GLY A 190 -7.81 -14.54 -15.77
C GLY A 190 -8.60 -13.78 -14.69
N ARG A 191 -7.96 -13.60 -13.52
CA ARG A 191 -8.59 -12.99 -12.33
C ARG A 191 -9.03 -11.56 -12.58
N GLU A 192 -8.19 -10.73 -13.21
CA GLU A 192 -8.50 -9.31 -13.47
C GLU A 192 -9.77 -9.16 -14.33
N GLN A 193 -9.85 -9.91 -15.40
CA GLN A 193 -11.05 -9.89 -16.25
C GLN A 193 -12.29 -10.40 -15.51
N LEU A 194 -12.14 -11.41 -14.64
CA LEU A 194 -13.22 -11.94 -13.82
C LEU A 194 -13.74 -10.89 -12.83
N THR A 195 -12.85 -10.15 -12.18
CA THR A 195 -13.22 -9.12 -11.18
C THR A 195 -13.99 -7.96 -11.80
N THR A 196 -13.81 -7.66 -13.07
CA THR A 196 -14.65 -6.67 -13.75
C THR A 196 -16.13 -7.09 -13.83
N LEU A 197 -16.39 -8.40 -13.86
CA LEU A 197 -17.76 -8.95 -13.96
C LEU A 197 -18.57 -8.81 -12.67
N VAL A 198 -17.94 -8.57 -11.51
CA VAL A 198 -18.67 -8.33 -10.24
C VAL A 198 -19.47 -7.01 -10.27
N ARG A 199 -19.16 -6.10 -11.20
CA ARG A 199 -19.88 -4.86 -11.45
C ARG A 199 -20.84 -4.95 -12.65
N ASN A 200 -21.04 -6.14 -13.23
CA ASN A 200 -21.92 -6.32 -14.38
C ASN A 200 -23.39 -5.98 -14.02
N LYS A 201 -24.13 -5.38 -14.95
CA LYS A 201 -25.56 -5.06 -14.77
C LYS A 201 -26.41 -6.30 -14.54
N ASN A 202 -26.05 -7.45 -15.17
CA ASN A 202 -26.77 -8.72 -15.05
C ASN A 202 -26.39 -9.46 -13.74
N PRO A 203 -27.34 -9.66 -12.81
CA PRO A 203 -27.07 -10.33 -11.54
C PRO A 203 -26.62 -11.79 -11.68
N LYS A 204 -27.04 -12.49 -12.76
CA LYS A 204 -26.59 -13.86 -13.05
C LYS A 204 -25.10 -13.91 -13.41
N VAL A 205 -24.60 -12.89 -14.12
CA VAL A 205 -23.18 -12.78 -14.48
C VAL A 205 -22.34 -12.48 -13.24
N ARG A 206 -22.78 -11.59 -12.35
CA ARG A 206 -22.11 -11.32 -11.08
C ARG A 206 -21.99 -12.57 -10.20
N GLU A 207 -23.10 -13.29 -10.05
CA GLU A 207 -23.13 -14.55 -9.29
C GLU A 207 -22.21 -15.62 -9.90
N ALA A 208 -22.26 -15.80 -11.23
CA ALA A 208 -21.42 -16.77 -11.92
C ALA A 208 -19.92 -16.43 -11.79
N ALA A 209 -19.55 -15.13 -11.80
CA ALA A 209 -18.17 -14.70 -11.59
C ALA A 209 -17.68 -15.03 -10.18
N TYR A 210 -18.44 -14.69 -9.14
CA TYR A 210 -18.07 -15.04 -7.77
C TYR A 210 -18.03 -16.56 -7.54
N LYS A 211 -19.02 -17.29 -8.02
CA LYS A 211 -19.01 -18.77 -7.90
C LYS A 211 -17.79 -19.38 -8.58
N SER A 212 -17.43 -18.93 -9.79
CA SER A 212 -16.24 -19.40 -10.47
C SER A 212 -14.95 -19.13 -9.68
N LEU A 213 -14.85 -17.91 -9.07
CA LEU A 213 -13.75 -17.55 -8.19
C LEU A 213 -13.69 -18.46 -6.96
N LEU A 214 -14.76 -18.48 -6.17
CA LEU A 214 -14.78 -19.17 -4.88
C LEU A 214 -14.62 -20.70 -5.03
N THR A 215 -15.24 -21.31 -6.05
CA THR A 215 -15.05 -22.73 -6.35
C THR A 215 -13.58 -23.05 -6.63
N LYS A 216 -12.87 -22.20 -7.41
CA LYS A 216 -11.45 -22.43 -7.71
C LYS A 216 -10.58 -22.43 -6.45
N TYR A 217 -10.85 -21.51 -5.52
CA TYR A 217 -10.14 -21.47 -4.25
C TYR A 217 -10.57 -22.59 -3.31
N GLN A 218 -11.85 -22.98 -3.31
CA GLN A 218 -12.35 -24.13 -2.56
C GLN A 218 -11.70 -25.45 -3.00
N ASP A 219 -11.54 -25.66 -4.32
CA ASP A 219 -10.88 -26.84 -4.88
C ASP A 219 -9.40 -26.94 -4.48
N ASN A 220 -8.77 -25.81 -4.19
CA ASN A 220 -7.36 -25.71 -3.80
C ASN A 220 -7.17 -25.39 -2.30
N LYS A 221 -8.24 -25.44 -1.48
CA LYS A 221 -8.21 -24.99 -0.07
C LYS A 221 -7.14 -25.69 0.77
N GLY A 222 -6.85 -26.95 0.50
CA GLY A 222 -5.85 -27.70 1.26
C GLY A 222 -4.45 -27.11 1.15
N VAL A 223 -4.00 -26.80 -0.05
CA VAL A 223 -2.66 -26.20 -0.28
C VAL A 223 -2.65 -24.75 0.14
N ILE A 224 -3.61 -23.96 -0.31
CA ILE A 224 -3.68 -22.51 -0.02
C ILE A 224 -3.86 -22.26 1.47
N GLY A 225 -4.71 -23.04 2.15
CA GLY A 225 -4.91 -22.97 3.58
C GLY A 225 -3.67 -23.34 4.37
N GLN A 226 -2.94 -24.40 3.93
CA GLN A 226 -1.69 -24.80 4.58
C GLN A 226 -0.59 -23.72 4.43
N ILE A 227 -0.53 -23.04 3.28
CA ILE A 227 0.38 -21.91 3.10
C ILE A 227 0.05 -20.81 4.12
N TYR A 228 -1.24 -20.43 4.25
CA TYR A 228 -1.67 -19.40 5.20
C TYR A 228 -1.35 -19.80 6.65
N GLN A 229 -1.68 -21.02 7.06
CA GLN A 229 -1.37 -21.50 8.41
C GLN A 229 0.14 -21.41 8.71
N ASN A 230 1.01 -21.78 7.76
CA ASN A 230 2.46 -21.69 7.95
C ASN A 230 2.94 -20.23 8.03
N ILE A 231 2.36 -19.32 7.26
CA ILE A 231 2.66 -17.88 7.36
C ILE A 231 2.31 -17.36 8.75
N VAL A 232 1.11 -17.68 9.24
CA VAL A 232 0.65 -17.29 10.59
C VAL A 232 1.52 -17.88 11.70
N LEU A 233 1.88 -19.17 11.59
CA LEU A 233 2.77 -19.82 12.56
C LEU A 233 4.18 -19.23 12.53
N ASN A 234 4.72 -18.91 11.36
CA ASN A 234 6.02 -18.22 11.26
C ASN A 234 5.96 -16.84 11.91
N TRP A 235 4.89 -16.07 11.65
CA TRP A 235 4.68 -14.76 12.26
C TRP A 235 4.65 -14.83 13.79
N LYS A 236 3.98 -15.84 14.33
CA LYS A 236 3.97 -16.12 15.77
C LYS A 236 5.35 -16.53 16.26
N ASN A 237 5.98 -17.53 15.66
CA ASN A 237 7.24 -18.09 16.15
C ASN A 237 8.35 -17.04 16.15
N GLU A 238 8.49 -16.29 15.05
CA GLU A 238 9.50 -15.24 14.98
C GLU A 238 9.13 -14.04 15.85
N GLY A 239 7.93 -13.47 15.67
CA GLY A 239 7.56 -12.23 16.33
C GLY A 239 7.28 -12.40 17.83
N ILE A 240 6.48 -13.39 18.21
CA ILE A 240 6.09 -13.58 19.61
C ILE A 240 7.17 -14.36 20.37
N ASP A 241 7.50 -15.58 19.88
CA ASP A 241 8.30 -16.51 20.66
C ASP A 241 9.80 -16.15 20.68
N MET A 242 10.34 -15.64 19.55
CA MET A 242 11.77 -15.27 19.48
C MET A 242 12.00 -13.80 19.82
N ARG A 243 11.21 -12.86 19.28
CA ARG A 243 11.42 -11.42 19.45
C ARG A 243 10.71 -10.82 20.65
N GLY A 244 9.69 -11.50 21.19
CA GLY A 244 8.99 -11.09 22.40
C GLY A 244 7.97 -9.95 22.19
N PHE A 245 7.38 -9.84 21.00
CA PHE A 245 6.23 -8.95 20.82
C PHE A 245 5.03 -9.44 21.64
N LYS A 246 4.17 -8.52 22.05
CA LYS A 246 3.04 -8.81 22.95
C LYS A 246 2.00 -9.73 22.30
N ASP A 247 1.64 -9.41 21.05
CA ASP A 247 0.66 -10.16 20.27
C ASP A 247 0.92 -9.95 18.75
N PRO A 248 0.28 -10.74 17.85
CA PRO A 248 0.58 -10.72 16.44
C PRO A 248 0.36 -9.37 15.74
N ILE A 249 -0.65 -8.58 16.12
CA ILE A 249 -0.91 -7.28 15.52
C ILE A 249 0.08 -6.20 16.00
N SER A 250 0.59 -6.33 17.24
CA SER A 250 1.58 -5.39 17.79
C SER A 250 2.87 -5.34 16.96
N ILE A 251 3.21 -6.42 16.25
CA ILE A 251 4.36 -6.44 15.32
C ILE A 251 4.16 -5.39 14.23
N GLN A 252 2.98 -5.39 13.60
CA GLN A 252 2.65 -4.44 12.54
C GLN A 252 2.43 -3.02 13.07
N ASN A 253 1.81 -2.88 14.25
CA ASN A 253 1.60 -1.57 14.88
C ASN A 253 2.92 -0.86 15.16
N ILE A 254 3.88 -1.58 15.75
CA ILE A 254 5.22 -1.04 16.02
C ILE A 254 5.95 -0.74 14.72
N SER A 255 5.84 -1.59 13.69
CA SER A 255 6.43 -1.33 12.37
C SER A 255 5.87 -0.07 11.71
N ASN A 256 4.62 0.28 11.99
CA ASN A 256 3.94 1.47 11.50
C ASN A 256 4.07 2.69 12.42
N ASP A 257 4.85 2.58 13.50
CA ASP A 257 5.00 3.61 14.54
C ASP A 257 3.64 4.10 15.11
N VAL A 258 2.72 3.16 15.34
CA VAL A 258 1.40 3.42 15.91
C VAL A 258 1.21 2.57 17.17
N ASP A 259 0.65 3.14 18.23
CA ASP A 259 0.40 2.38 19.46
C ASP A 259 -0.81 1.45 19.33
N ASP A 260 -0.76 0.31 20.04
CA ASP A 260 -1.79 -0.73 20.02
C ASP A 260 -3.16 -0.17 20.37
N LYS A 261 -3.24 0.74 21.35
CA LYS A 261 -4.51 1.32 21.81
C LYS A 261 -5.20 2.14 20.72
N THR A 262 -4.45 2.86 19.91
CA THR A 262 -5.00 3.64 18.79
C THR A 262 -5.66 2.70 17.78
N ILE A 263 -5.02 1.59 17.45
CA ILE A 263 -5.57 0.60 16.51
C ILE A 263 -6.76 -0.12 17.12
N ASP A 264 -6.70 -0.53 18.39
CA ASP A 264 -7.82 -1.16 19.10
C ASP A 264 -9.06 -0.26 19.10
N VAL A 265 -8.90 1.04 19.43
CA VAL A 265 -10.00 2.01 19.42
C VAL A 265 -10.56 2.20 18.01
N MET A 266 -9.71 2.32 16.98
CA MET A 266 -10.16 2.45 15.60
C MET A 266 -10.98 1.24 15.15
N LEU A 267 -10.50 0.02 15.40
CA LEU A 267 -11.21 -1.21 15.04
C LEU A 267 -12.54 -1.34 15.79
N ASP A 268 -12.56 -1.00 17.08
CA ASP A 268 -13.79 -0.99 17.89
C ASP A 268 -14.82 0.02 17.36
N VAL A 269 -14.38 1.23 17.00
CA VAL A 269 -15.24 2.25 16.37
C VAL A 269 -15.77 1.78 15.04
N CYS A 270 -14.93 1.20 14.16
CA CYS A 270 -15.37 0.66 12.87
C CYS A 270 -16.41 -0.47 13.05
N LYS A 271 -16.17 -1.37 14.01
CA LYS A 271 -17.08 -2.46 14.35
C LYS A 271 -18.42 -1.95 14.85
N LYS A 272 -18.43 -1.02 15.81
CA LYS A 272 -19.64 -0.39 16.37
C LYS A 272 -20.44 0.38 15.32
N ASN A 273 -19.77 0.93 14.30
CA ASN A 273 -20.41 1.70 13.22
C ASN A 273 -20.72 0.87 11.96
N ALA A 274 -20.50 -0.46 11.97
CA ALA A 274 -20.94 -1.33 10.88
C ALA A 274 -22.41 -1.14 10.47
N PRO A 275 -23.36 -0.84 11.40
CA PRO A 275 -24.76 -0.53 11.06
C PRO A 275 -24.94 0.64 10.05
N VAL A 276 -24.00 1.56 9.95
CA VAL A 276 -24.03 2.65 8.96
C VAL A 276 -23.99 2.07 7.54
N PHE A 277 -23.03 1.17 7.27
CA PHE A 277 -22.94 0.48 6.00
C PHE A 277 -24.09 -0.51 5.78
N GLN A 278 -24.57 -1.18 6.82
CA GLN A 278 -25.73 -2.07 6.74
C GLN A 278 -26.97 -1.29 6.28
N LYS A 279 -27.20 -0.09 6.82
CA LYS A 279 -28.29 0.82 6.38
C LYS A 279 -28.11 1.26 4.94
N TYR A 280 -26.87 1.58 4.53
CA TYR A 280 -26.58 1.90 3.14
C TYR A 280 -26.90 0.74 2.21
N PHE A 281 -26.53 -0.50 2.53
CA PHE A 281 -26.84 -1.66 1.69
C PHE A 281 -28.34 -1.93 1.57
N GLN A 282 -29.12 -1.66 2.60
CA GLN A 282 -30.58 -1.72 2.53
C GLN A 282 -31.14 -0.67 1.55
N GLN A 283 -30.58 0.54 1.53
CA GLN A 283 -30.94 1.58 0.55
C GLN A 283 -30.46 1.21 -0.85
N LYS A 284 -29.24 0.68 -0.99
CA LYS A 284 -28.68 0.21 -2.27
C LYS A 284 -29.55 -0.90 -2.87
N ALA A 285 -30.07 -1.83 -2.06
CA ALA A 285 -31.01 -2.86 -2.53
C ALA A 285 -32.20 -2.25 -3.29
N LYS A 286 -32.80 -1.17 -2.75
CA LYS A 286 -33.90 -0.44 -3.41
C LYS A 286 -33.45 0.18 -4.76
N ARG A 287 -32.25 0.77 -4.81
CA ARG A 287 -31.69 1.38 -6.04
C ARG A 287 -31.37 0.33 -7.11
N VAL A 288 -30.90 -0.84 -6.71
CA VAL A 288 -30.66 -1.99 -7.60
C VAL A 288 -31.97 -2.68 -7.99
N GLY A 289 -33.07 -2.44 -7.24
CA GLY A 289 -34.41 -2.98 -7.51
C GLY A 289 -34.57 -4.42 -7.04
N VAL A 290 -33.97 -4.77 -5.89
CA VAL A 290 -34.12 -6.06 -5.21
C VAL A 290 -34.63 -5.85 -3.78
N LYS A 291 -35.28 -6.87 -3.23
CA LYS A 291 -35.79 -6.81 -1.85
C LYS A 291 -34.65 -6.77 -0.84
N LYS A 292 -33.59 -7.55 -1.09
CA LYS A 292 -32.38 -7.64 -0.26
C LYS A 292 -31.20 -7.99 -1.17
N LEU A 293 -30.03 -7.34 -0.97
CA LEU A 293 -28.83 -7.68 -1.71
C LEU A 293 -28.33 -9.05 -1.33
N ARG A 294 -27.78 -9.78 -2.27
CA ARG A 294 -26.92 -10.93 -2.04
C ARG A 294 -25.46 -10.46 -1.98
N ARG A 295 -24.58 -11.18 -1.33
CA ARG A 295 -23.15 -10.85 -1.29
C ARG A 295 -22.55 -10.69 -2.69
N TYR A 296 -23.05 -11.42 -3.69
CA TYR A 296 -22.70 -11.26 -5.11
C TYR A 296 -23.09 -9.90 -5.70
N ASP A 297 -24.02 -9.19 -5.09
CA ASP A 297 -24.59 -7.94 -5.60
C ASP A 297 -24.00 -6.69 -4.92
N LEU A 298 -22.99 -6.88 -4.05
CA LEU A 298 -22.42 -5.80 -3.25
C LEU A 298 -21.99 -4.60 -4.10
N TYR A 299 -21.31 -4.86 -5.21
CA TYR A 299 -20.82 -3.85 -6.15
C TYR A 299 -21.72 -3.70 -7.40
N ALA A 300 -22.99 -4.10 -7.31
CA ALA A 300 -23.93 -3.94 -8.41
C ALA A 300 -24.15 -2.46 -8.73
N PRO A 301 -24.14 -2.07 -10.03
CA PRO A 301 -24.44 -0.71 -10.41
C PRO A 301 -25.90 -0.38 -10.17
N SER A 302 -26.23 0.88 -9.91
CA SER A 302 -27.61 1.36 -9.81
C SER A 302 -28.33 1.20 -11.16
N LYS A 303 -29.65 0.89 -11.13
CA LYS A 303 -30.49 0.85 -12.35
C LYS A 303 -30.56 2.20 -13.07
N LYS A 304 -30.46 3.31 -12.34
CA LYS A 304 -30.52 4.69 -12.84
C LYS A 304 -29.14 5.35 -12.80
N SER A 305 -28.07 4.61 -13.12
CA SER A 305 -26.75 5.23 -13.27
C SER A 305 -26.81 6.25 -14.40
N ALA A 306 -26.36 7.47 -14.14
CA ALA A 306 -26.13 8.47 -15.18
C ALA A 306 -25.16 7.93 -16.24
N ALA A 307 -25.22 8.45 -17.45
CA ALA A 307 -24.27 8.07 -18.50
C ALA A 307 -22.83 8.33 -17.99
N GLU A 308 -21.97 7.32 -18.11
CA GLU A 308 -20.57 7.43 -17.72
C GLU A 308 -19.89 8.49 -18.59
N ARG A 309 -19.33 9.53 -17.96
CA ARG A 309 -18.56 10.56 -18.68
C ARG A 309 -17.19 10.02 -19.02
N ASN A 310 -16.74 10.30 -20.24
CA ASN A 310 -15.38 10.03 -20.67
C ASN A 310 -14.55 11.32 -20.61
N TYR A 311 -13.33 11.20 -20.16
CA TYR A 311 -12.35 12.29 -20.04
C TYR A 311 -11.07 11.91 -20.76
N THR A 312 -10.59 12.74 -21.67
CA THR A 312 -9.22 12.60 -22.17
C THR A 312 -8.24 12.75 -21.00
N PHE A 313 -7.02 12.27 -21.15
CA PHE A 313 -6.00 12.42 -20.10
C PHE A 313 -5.78 13.90 -19.74
N ASP A 314 -5.73 14.80 -20.74
CA ASP A 314 -5.60 16.25 -20.52
C ASP A 314 -6.77 16.83 -19.71
N GLN A 315 -8.01 16.37 -19.99
CA GLN A 315 -9.19 16.80 -19.24
C GLN A 315 -9.15 16.29 -17.79
N GLY A 316 -8.77 15.03 -17.59
CA GLY A 316 -8.59 14.43 -16.26
C GLY A 316 -7.52 15.17 -15.46
N THR A 317 -6.36 15.40 -16.05
CA THR A 317 -5.27 16.17 -15.44
C THR A 317 -5.70 17.58 -15.05
N LYS A 318 -6.43 18.27 -15.96
CA LYS A 318 -6.95 19.60 -15.66
C LYS A 318 -7.88 19.58 -14.44
N LEU A 319 -8.82 18.63 -14.39
CA LEU A 319 -9.76 18.51 -13.25
C LEU A 319 -9.02 18.28 -11.92
N VAL A 320 -8.00 17.43 -11.92
CA VAL A 320 -7.19 17.15 -10.72
C VAL A 320 -6.44 18.42 -10.30
N LEU A 321 -5.69 19.05 -11.22
CA LEU A 321 -4.92 20.26 -10.91
C LEU A 321 -5.81 21.44 -10.48
N ASP A 322 -6.95 21.65 -11.15
CA ASP A 322 -7.93 22.69 -10.76
C ASP A 322 -8.49 22.43 -9.35
N SER A 323 -8.73 21.15 -8.99
CA SER A 323 -9.24 20.79 -7.66
C SER A 323 -8.19 21.07 -6.57
N LEU A 324 -6.94 20.70 -6.83
CA LEU A 324 -5.83 20.99 -5.90
C LEU A 324 -5.54 22.48 -5.81
N ASN A 325 -5.61 23.22 -6.91
CA ASN A 325 -5.38 24.67 -6.94
C ASN A 325 -6.45 25.47 -6.17
N ARG A 326 -7.70 24.97 -6.15
CA ARG A 326 -8.75 25.57 -5.31
C ARG A 326 -8.47 25.42 -3.82
N PHE A 327 -7.84 24.33 -3.43
CA PHE A 327 -7.42 24.10 -2.05
C PHE A 327 -6.16 24.89 -1.72
N SER A 328 -5.11 24.78 -2.56
CA SER A 328 -3.84 25.47 -2.37
C SER A 328 -3.06 25.57 -3.68
N PRO A 329 -2.67 26.78 -4.14
CA PRO A 329 -1.78 26.94 -5.29
C PRO A 329 -0.44 26.21 -5.11
N LYS A 330 0.10 26.18 -3.89
CA LYS A 330 1.35 25.47 -3.57
C LYS A 330 1.21 23.95 -3.75
N ILE A 331 0.11 23.37 -3.31
CA ILE A 331 -0.19 21.95 -3.50
C ILE A 331 -0.36 21.61 -4.99
N ALA A 332 -1.03 22.48 -5.75
CA ALA A 332 -1.15 22.32 -7.20
C ALA A 332 0.20 22.44 -7.92
N GLU A 333 1.10 23.28 -7.46
CA GLU A 333 2.47 23.38 -7.95
C GLU A 333 3.23 22.06 -7.73
N TYR A 334 3.16 21.48 -6.53
CA TYR A 334 3.75 20.17 -6.24
C TYR A 334 3.24 19.08 -7.19
N ALA A 335 1.91 19.01 -7.37
CA ALA A 335 1.29 18.09 -8.29
C ALA A 335 1.73 18.29 -9.76
N SER A 336 1.89 19.55 -10.18
CA SER A 336 2.24 19.89 -11.57
C SER A 336 3.64 19.43 -11.98
N ARG A 337 4.55 19.23 -11.02
CA ARG A 337 5.90 18.74 -11.27
C ARG A 337 5.91 17.38 -11.96
N VAL A 338 5.03 16.45 -11.51
CA VAL A 338 4.90 15.10 -12.10
C VAL A 338 4.63 15.16 -13.60
N PHE A 339 3.78 16.10 -14.02
CA PHE A 339 3.42 16.26 -15.43
C PHE A 339 4.48 17.03 -16.22
N ASN A 340 5.04 18.10 -15.63
CA ASN A 340 6.00 18.98 -16.28
C ASN A 340 7.35 18.29 -16.51
N GLU A 341 7.77 17.42 -15.58
CA GLU A 341 9.01 16.65 -15.63
C GLU A 341 8.83 15.30 -16.36
N ASN A 342 7.63 15.04 -16.90
CA ASN A 342 7.29 13.79 -17.59
C ASN A 342 7.52 12.53 -16.74
N HIS A 343 7.17 12.59 -15.46
CA HIS A 343 7.27 11.49 -14.51
C HIS A 343 5.97 10.67 -14.40
N ILE A 344 5.14 10.67 -15.44
CA ILE A 344 3.90 9.91 -15.48
C ILE A 344 3.83 8.97 -16.69
N ASP A 345 3.53 7.70 -16.42
CA ASP A 345 3.24 6.68 -17.41
C ASP A 345 1.74 6.34 -17.38
N TYR A 346 0.98 6.84 -18.37
CA TYR A 346 -0.48 6.68 -18.42
C TYR A 346 -0.98 5.87 -19.63
N SER A 347 -0.11 5.54 -20.58
CA SER A 347 -0.52 4.83 -21.80
C SER A 347 -0.88 3.37 -21.51
N LEU A 348 -1.89 2.85 -22.21
CA LEU A 348 -2.23 1.43 -22.21
C LEU A 348 -1.31 0.68 -23.17
N ARG A 349 -0.64 -0.38 -22.71
CA ARG A 349 0.18 -1.24 -23.56
C ARG A 349 0.33 -2.63 -22.96
N HIS A 350 0.59 -3.60 -23.82
CA HIS A 350 0.90 -4.96 -23.41
C HIS A 350 2.19 -4.99 -22.57
N GLY A 351 2.24 -5.85 -21.57
CA GLY A 351 3.40 -6.00 -20.69
C GLY A 351 3.53 -4.97 -19.57
N LYS A 352 2.85 -3.82 -19.65
CA LYS A 352 2.83 -2.83 -18.59
C LYS A 352 2.20 -3.41 -17.32
N ARG A 353 2.75 -3.05 -16.16
CA ARG A 353 2.22 -3.47 -14.85
C ARG A 353 0.77 -2.99 -14.68
N ASP A 354 -0.08 -3.88 -14.16
CA ASP A 354 -1.47 -3.60 -13.84
C ASP A 354 -1.61 -2.66 -12.63
N GLY A 355 -2.80 -2.03 -12.51
CA GLY A 355 -3.11 -1.12 -11.41
C GLY A 355 -2.55 0.29 -11.62
N ALA A 356 -2.30 0.98 -10.50
CA ALA A 356 -1.66 2.29 -10.43
C ALA A 356 -0.74 2.34 -9.21
N PHE A 357 0.26 3.20 -9.23
CA PHE A 357 1.10 3.49 -8.09
C PHE A 357 1.88 4.81 -8.26
N CYS A 358 2.27 5.40 -7.15
CA CYS A 358 3.28 6.44 -7.05
C CYS A 358 4.56 5.87 -6.44
N SER A 359 5.72 6.20 -6.99
CA SER A 359 7.03 5.75 -6.50
C SER A 359 7.96 6.93 -6.31
N THR A 360 8.58 7.02 -5.13
CA THR A 360 9.52 8.08 -4.74
C THR A 360 10.88 7.45 -4.42
N PRO A 361 11.71 7.14 -5.42
CA PRO A 361 13.01 6.52 -5.17
C PRO A 361 13.97 7.39 -4.33
N LEU A 362 13.82 8.71 -4.41
CA LEU A 362 14.64 9.69 -3.71
C LEU A 362 13.79 10.91 -3.33
N PRO A 363 13.94 11.47 -2.12
CA PRO A 363 13.09 12.57 -1.66
C PRO A 363 13.15 13.82 -2.53
N TYR A 364 14.32 14.17 -3.05
CA TYR A 364 14.55 15.37 -3.86
C TYR A 364 14.26 15.19 -5.38
N ILE A 365 13.87 13.99 -5.82
CA ILE A 365 13.40 13.73 -7.19
C ILE A 365 11.88 13.70 -7.18
N THR A 366 11.26 14.38 -8.14
CA THR A 366 9.80 14.32 -8.32
C THR A 366 9.35 12.86 -8.47
N PRO A 367 8.32 12.42 -7.76
CA PRO A 367 7.83 11.03 -7.82
C PRO A 367 7.40 10.61 -9.22
N PHE A 368 7.49 9.30 -9.47
CA PHE A 368 7.04 8.67 -10.72
C PHE A 368 5.66 8.03 -10.50
N VAL A 369 4.72 8.33 -11.38
CA VAL A 369 3.35 7.83 -11.32
C VAL A 369 3.08 6.88 -12.49
N LEU A 370 2.57 5.68 -12.19
CA LEU A 370 2.05 4.76 -13.19
C LEU A 370 0.53 4.65 -13.03
N ILE A 371 -0.20 4.79 -14.12
CA ILE A 371 -1.65 4.62 -14.17
C ILE A 371 -2.07 4.01 -15.51
N ASN A 372 -3.04 3.10 -15.50
CA ASN A 372 -3.63 2.54 -16.72
C ASN A 372 -4.91 3.33 -17.07
N TYR A 373 -4.76 4.41 -17.84
CA TYR A 373 -5.81 5.39 -18.09
C TYR A 373 -6.68 5.01 -19.30
N THR A 374 -7.97 4.70 -19.07
CA THR A 374 -8.95 4.32 -20.12
C THR A 374 -9.90 5.45 -20.48
N GLY A 375 -9.85 6.55 -19.77
CA GLY A 375 -10.71 7.73 -19.99
C GLY A 375 -11.99 7.76 -19.18
N LYS A 376 -12.20 6.85 -18.25
CA LYS A 376 -13.39 6.81 -17.39
C LYS A 376 -13.27 7.75 -16.20
N SER A 377 -14.42 8.15 -15.62
CA SER A 377 -14.43 8.96 -14.39
C SER A 377 -13.59 8.34 -13.29
N ARG A 378 -13.63 7.02 -13.12
CA ARG A 378 -12.82 6.31 -12.14
C ARG A 378 -11.32 6.55 -12.33
N ASP A 379 -10.83 6.59 -13.57
CA ASP A 379 -9.41 6.80 -13.84
C ASP A 379 -8.97 8.20 -13.44
N VAL A 380 -9.89 9.20 -13.49
CA VAL A 380 -9.60 10.56 -12.98
C VAL A 380 -9.46 10.56 -11.46
N PHE A 381 -10.26 9.77 -10.73
CA PHE A 381 -10.11 9.61 -9.29
C PHE A 381 -8.82 8.84 -8.95
N THR A 382 -8.48 7.80 -9.71
CA THR A 382 -7.19 7.10 -9.56
C THR A 382 -6.02 8.06 -9.82
N LEU A 383 -6.12 8.93 -10.85
CA LEU A 383 -5.11 9.95 -11.09
C LEU A 383 -4.98 10.92 -9.91
N ALA A 384 -6.09 11.38 -9.33
CA ALA A 384 -6.07 12.25 -8.14
C ALA A 384 -5.43 11.54 -6.95
N HIS A 385 -5.69 10.25 -6.77
CA HIS A 385 -5.10 9.41 -5.74
C HIS A 385 -3.57 9.36 -5.87
N GLU A 386 -3.06 8.94 -7.03
CA GLU A 386 -1.61 8.81 -7.24
C GLU A 386 -0.88 10.17 -7.20
N ILE A 387 -1.52 11.22 -7.70
CA ILE A 387 -1.00 12.59 -7.58
C ILE A 387 -1.01 13.05 -6.10
N GLY A 388 -1.96 12.61 -5.29
CA GLY A 388 -1.96 12.86 -3.85
C GLY A 388 -0.72 12.27 -3.15
N HIS A 389 -0.33 11.03 -3.48
CA HIS A 389 0.92 10.46 -3.02
C HIS A 389 2.14 11.29 -3.47
N ALA A 390 2.14 11.71 -4.74
CA ALA A 390 3.23 12.53 -5.27
C ALA A 390 3.33 13.88 -4.54
N VAL A 391 2.21 14.52 -4.25
CA VAL A 391 2.15 15.76 -3.43
C VAL A 391 2.74 15.54 -2.06
N HIS A 392 2.41 14.44 -1.39
CA HIS A 392 2.95 14.09 -0.07
C HIS A 392 4.48 14.00 -0.12
N SER A 393 5.00 13.23 -1.07
CA SER A 393 6.45 13.05 -1.24
C SER A 393 7.18 14.34 -1.59
N VAL A 394 6.60 15.19 -2.47
CA VAL A 394 7.19 16.50 -2.80
C VAL A 394 7.16 17.45 -1.60
N ALA A 395 6.12 17.41 -0.76
CA ALA A 395 6.07 18.19 0.46
C ALA A 395 7.19 17.81 1.44
N ALA A 396 7.57 16.54 1.51
CA ALA A 396 8.65 16.02 2.35
C ALA A 396 10.03 16.00 1.65
N SER A 397 10.18 16.64 0.48
CA SER A 397 11.39 16.53 -0.37
C SER A 397 12.68 17.07 0.23
N GLU A 398 12.59 17.94 1.24
CA GLU A 398 13.75 18.48 1.97
C GLU A 398 14.25 17.56 3.08
N LYS A 399 13.52 16.47 3.37
CA LYS A 399 13.88 15.51 4.42
C LYS A 399 14.96 14.55 3.96
N SER A 400 15.73 14.06 4.92
CA SER A 400 16.64 12.93 4.69
C SER A 400 15.89 11.71 4.15
N ILE A 401 16.54 10.93 3.27
CA ILE A 401 15.99 9.66 2.77
C ILE A 401 15.64 8.65 3.89
N LEU A 402 16.17 8.84 5.08
CA LEU A 402 15.88 7.97 6.24
C LEU A 402 14.55 8.32 6.93
N VAL A 403 13.98 9.50 6.64
CA VAL A 403 12.76 10.03 7.29
C VAL A 403 11.79 10.72 6.32
N SER A 404 12.01 10.61 5.01
CA SER A 404 11.12 11.24 4.02
C SER A 404 9.81 10.49 3.80
N ASP A 405 9.81 9.17 3.97
CA ASP A 405 8.64 8.35 3.69
C ASP A 405 7.71 8.28 4.90
N ALA A 406 6.45 8.62 4.70
CA ALA A 406 5.42 8.46 5.73
C ALA A 406 5.15 6.97 6.01
N PRO A 407 4.87 6.57 7.28
CA PRO A 407 4.47 5.21 7.59
C PRO A 407 3.14 4.86 6.90
N LEU A 408 2.92 3.56 6.63
CA LEU A 408 1.79 3.06 5.83
C LEU A 408 0.42 3.62 6.22
N PRO A 409 0.04 3.76 7.51
CA PRO A 409 -1.25 4.33 7.88
C PRO A 409 -1.43 5.80 7.47
N LEU A 410 -0.32 6.55 7.33
CA LEU A 410 -0.34 7.95 6.91
C LEU A 410 -0.18 8.13 5.40
N ALA A 411 0.40 7.14 4.72
CA ALA A 411 0.66 7.21 3.28
C ALA A 411 -0.62 7.48 2.46
N GLU A 412 -1.74 6.85 2.84
CA GLU A 412 -3.03 7.01 2.16
C GLU A 412 -3.76 8.32 2.49
N THR A 413 -3.25 9.11 3.42
CA THR A 413 -3.91 10.35 3.85
C THR A 413 -3.98 11.36 2.72
N ALA A 414 -2.87 11.65 2.06
CA ALA A 414 -2.81 12.65 0.99
C ALA A 414 -3.52 12.18 -0.29
N SER A 415 -3.42 10.89 -0.63
CA SER A 415 -4.07 10.30 -1.80
C SER A 415 -5.60 10.38 -1.68
N THR A 416 -6.15 9.90 -0.54
CA THR A 416 -7.59 9.97 -0.26
C THR A 416 -8.09 11.42 -0.15
N TYR A 417 -7.29 12.31 0.46
CA TYR A 417 -7.65 13.73 0.56
C TYR A 417 -7.76 14.39 -0.82
N SER A 418 -6.85 14.08 -1.73
CA SER A 418 -6.89 14.56 -3.12
C SER A 418 -8.14 14.08 -3.86
N GLU A 419 -8.57 12.83 -3.63
CA GLU A 419 -9.85 12.33 -4.17
C GLU A 419 -11.05 13.09 -3.59
N LEU A 420 -11.03 13.46 -2.30
CA LEU A 420 -12.12 14.22 -1.68
C LEU A 420 -12.20 15.65 -2.24
N LEU A 421 -11.06 16.31 -2.48
CA LEU A 421 -11.00 17.60 -3.15
C LEU A 421 -11.56 17.52 -4.59
N LEU A 422 -11.19 16.48 -5.33
CA LEU A 422 -11.71 16.24 -6.67
C LEU A 422 -13.21 15.98 -6.64
N TYR A 423 -13.70 15.17 -5.70
CA TYR A 423 -15.13 14.90 -5.52
C TYR A 423 -15.91 16.20 -5.24
N ASP A 424 -15.43 17.03 -4.32
CA ASP A 424 -16.06 18.31 -3.95
C ASP A 424 -16.15 19.25 -5.17
N ASN A 425 -15.05 19.36 -5.93
CA ASN A 425 -15.00 20.17 -7.14
C ASN A 425 -15.97 19.68 -8.22
N ILE A 426 -15.97 18.39 -8.55
CA ILE A 426 -16.85 17.83 -9.59
C ILE A 426 -18.31 17.89 -9.14
N SER A 427 -18.60 17.56 -7.87
CA SER A 427 -19.97 17.51 -7.34
C SER A 427 -20.69 18.87 -7.41
N SER A 428 -19.94 19.97 -7.37
CA SER A 428 -20.50 21.32 -7.53
C SER A 428 -20.93 21.66 -8.97
N GLN A 429 -20.52 20.88 -9.97
CA GLN A 429 -20.66 21.16 -11.40
C GLN A 429 -21.59 20.20 -12.15
N ILE A 430 -22.17 19.22 -11.47
CA ILE A 430 -22.99 18.16 -12.06
C ILE A 430 -24.42 18.19 -11.54
N SER A 431 -25.34 17.53 -12.26
CA SER A 431 -26.75 17.42 -11.86
C SER A 431 -26.90 16.56 -10.58
N ASP A 432 -28.03 16.75 -9.87
CA ASP A 432 -28.35 15.99 -8.65
C ASP A 432 -28.38 14.47 -8.90
N GLY A 433 -28.83 14.04 -10.09
CA GLY A 433 -28.83 12.62 -10.46
C GLY A 433 -27.43 12.03 -10.62
N GLU A 434 -26.51 12.79 -11.25
CA GLU A 434 -25.09 12.41 -11.38
C GLU A 434 -24.40 12.44 -10.01
N LYS A 435 -24.67 13.47 -9.20
CA LYS A 435 -24.17 13.59 -7.83
C LYS A 435 -24.59 12.39 -6.97
N ALA A 436 -25.85 11.99 -7.02
CA ALA A 436 -26.34 10.82 -6.28
C ALA A 436 -25.68 9.50 -6.73
N SER A 437 -25.36 9.35 -8.03
CA SER A 437 -24.62 8.21 -8.55
C SER A 437 -23.17 8.21 -8.04
N MET A 438 -22.48 9.34 -8.18
CA MET A 438 -21.09 9.50 -7.75
C MET A 438 -20.93 9.32 -6.23
N LEU A 439 -21.89 9.81 -5.45
CA LEU A 439 -21.93 9.59 -4.00
C LEU A 439 -22.10 8.10 -3.65
N SER A 440 -22.95 7.38 -4.40
CA SER A 440 -23.11 5.94 -4.19
C SER A 440 -21.82 5.17 -4.47
N ASP A 441 -21.11 5.51 -5.54
CA ASP A 441 -19.81 4.89 -5.84
C ASP A 441 -18.77 5.22 -4.76
N LYS A 442 -18.73 6.47 -4.27
CA LYS A 442 -17.83 6.88 -3.17
C LYS A 442 -18.15 6.17 -1.85
N ILE A 443 -19.42 5.91 -1.53
CA ILE A 443 -19.78 5.11 -0.34
C ILE A 443 -19.40 3.64 -0.52
N ASP A 444 -19.50 3.08 -1.73
CA ASP A 444 -18.98 1.74 -2.03
C ASP A 444 -17.46 1.66 -1.79
N ASP A 445 -16.71 2.70 -2.18
CA ASP A 445 -15.27 2.78 -1.97
C ASP A 445 -14.94 2.95 -0.47
N PHE A 446 -15.65 3.79 0.26
CA PHE A 446 -15.50 3.88 1.73
C PHE A 446 -15.82 2.56 2.45
N TYR A 447 -16.84 1.84 1.98
CA TYR A 447 -17.04 0.51 2.51
C TYR A 447 -15.86 -0.42 2.20
N ALA A 448 -15.34 -0.40 0.98
CA ALA A 448 -14.22 -1.25 0.58
C ALA A 448 -12.92 -0.93 1.33
N THR A 449 -12.68 0.34 1.69
CA THR A 449 -11.44 0.81 2.32
C THR A 449 -11.53 0.96 3.84
N ILE A 450 -12.69 1.25 4.41
CA ILE A 450 -12.88 1.38 5.86
C ILE A 450 -13.56 0.15 6.43
N GLY A 451 -14.81 -0.12 6.01
CA GLY A 451 -15.60 -1.20 6.60
C GLY A 451 -14.98 -2.57 6.37
N ARG A 452 -14.74 -2.92 5.12
CA ARG A 452 -14.19 -4.22 4.73
C ARG A 452 -12.79 -4.48 5.28
N GLN A 453 -11.90 -3.49 5.22
CA GLN A 453 -10.51 -3.66 5.66
C GLN A 453 -10.40 -3.78 7.19
N SER A 454 -11.20 -3.03 7.95
CA SER A 454 -11.27 -3.20 9.41
C SER A 454 -11.76 -4.61 9.77
N PHE A 455 -12.77 -5.13 9.07
CA PHE A 455 -13.25 -6.50 9.32
C PHE A 455 -12.26 -7.56 8.83
N PHE A 456 -11.42 -7.29 7.84
CA PHE A 456 -10.29 -8.16 7.48
C PHE A 456 -9.29 -8.24 8.63
N THR A 457 -8.94 -7.11 9.24
CA THR A 457 -8.03 -7.10 10.39
C THR A 457 -8.64 -7.83 11.60
N LEU A 458 -9.93 -7.64 11.88
CA LEU A 458 -10.64 -8.39 12.93
C LEU A 458 -10.65 -9.90 12.66
N PHE A 459 -10.78 -10.30 11.39
CA PHE A 459 -10.63 -11.72 11.00
C PHE A 459 -9.20 -12.21 11.25
N GLU A 460 -8.17 -11.46 10.85
CA GLU A 460 -6.77 -11.85 11.07
C GLU A 460 -6.45 -12.03 12.56
N ILE A 461 -6.92 -11.12 13.43
CA ILE A 461 -6.74 -11.22 14.87
C ILE A 461 -7.28 -12.57 15.39
N GLU A 462 -8.51 -12.93 15.02
CA GLU A 462 -9.10 -14.19 15.47
C GLU A 462 -8.46 -15.41 14.80
N ALA A 463 -8.17 -15.34 13.49
CA ALA A 463 -7.52 -16.42 12.75
C ALA A 463 -6.12 -16.74 13.31
N HIS A 464 -5.27 -15.72 13.53
CA HIS A 464 -3.94 -15.91 14.11
C HIS A 464 -4.00 -16.56 15.49
N LYS A 465 -4.92 -16.10 16.34
CA LYS A 465 -5.14 -16.68 17.67
C LYS A 465 -5.55 -18.15 17.60
N GLN A 466 -6.46 -18.51 16.71
CA GLN A 466 -6.98 -19.87 16.62
C GLN A 466 -6.02 -20.82 15.88
N ILE A 467 -5.31 -20.37 14.85
CA ILE A 467 -4.30 -21.18 14.15
C ILE A 467 -3.17 -21.57 15.12
N ALA A 468 -2.80 -20.69 16.04
CA ALA A 468 -1.84 -21.04 17.11
C ALA A 468 -2.33 -22.19 18.00
N ASN A 469 -3.65 -22.49 18.02
CA ASN A 469 -4.27 -23.59 18.70
C ASN A 469 -4.57 -24.80 17.79
N SER A 470 -3.95 -24.87 16.61
CA SER A 470 -4.00 -26.01 15.69
C SER A 470 -5.40 -26.31 15.10
N ILE A 471 -6.08 -25.29 14.60
CA ILE A 471 -7.38 -25.45 13.92
C ILE A 471 -7.23 -25.90 12.48
N THR A 472 -8.31 -26.40 11.89
CA THR A 472 -8.38 -26.83 10.48
C THR A 472 -8.62 -25.64 9.53
N VAL A 473 -8.42 -25.83 8.22
CA VAL A 473 -8.76 -24.83 7.19
C VAL A 473 -10.28 -24.56 7.14
N ASP A 474 -11.10 -25.55 7.46
CA ASP A 474 -12.56 -25.36 7.52
C ASP A 474 -12.96 -24.49 8.73
N ASP A 475 -12.29 -24.64 9.87
CA ASP A 475 -12.49 -23.76 11.02
C ASP A 475 -12.13 -22.30 10.70
N ILE A 476 -11.06 -22.06 9.90
CA ILE A 476 -10.71 -20.71 9.43
C ILE A 476 -11.86 -20.13 8.58
N SER A 477 -12.45 -20.95 7.71
CA SER A 477 -13.60 -20.54 6.90
C SER A 477 -14.84 -20.25 7.73
N ASP A 478 -15.03 -20.95 8.84
CA ASP A 478 -16.11 -20.68 9.81
C ASP A 478 -15.90 -19.35 10.55
N ILE A 479 -14.67 -19.07 10.96
CA ILE A 479 -14.30 -17.77 11.56
C ILE A 479 -14.61 -16.65 10.55
N TYR A 480 -14.24 -16.82 9.27
CA TYR A 480 -14.50 -15.82 8.24
C TYR A 480 -16.02 -15.63 8.00
N ARG A 481 -16.80 -16.70 7.96
CA ARG A 481 -18.27 -16.62 7.84
C ARG A 481 -18.91 -15.87 9.03
N LYS A 482 -18.41 -16.11 10.23
CA LYS A 482 -18.87 -15.38 11.43
C LYS A 482 -18.55 -13.88 11.31
N ASN A 483 -17.34 -13.56 10.87
CA ASN A 483 -16.89 -12.18 10.61
C ASN A 483 -17.77 -11.48 9.56
N LEU A 484 -18.10 -12.14 8.44
CA LEU A 484 -19.04 -11.60 7.44
C LEU A 484 -20.45 -11.37 8.02
N LYS A 485 -20.97 -12.30 8.83
CA LYS A 485 -22.27 -12.13 9.47
C LYS A 485 -22.29 -10.93 10.41
N GLU A 486 -21.23 -10.69 11.15
CA GLU A 486 -21.09 -9.52 12.02
C GLU A 486 -21.02 -8.22 11.20
N GLN A 487 -20.22 -8.20 10.14
CA GLN A 487 -20.07 -7.05 9.26
C GLN A 487 -21.40 -6.61 8.62
N PHE A 488 -22.15 -7.55 8.07
CA PHE A 488 -23.34 -7.26 7.28
C PHE A 488 -24.66 -7.34 8.06
N GLY A 489 -24.67 -7.97 9.24
CA GLY A 489 -25.90 -8.23 9.99
C GLY A 489 -26.97 -8.85 9.09
N ASN A 490 -28.18 -8.27 9.13
CA ASN A 490 -29.30 -8.69 8.28
C ASN A 490 -29.42 -7.93 6.95
N SER A 491 -28.46 -7.06 6.59
CA SER A 491 -28.59 -6.20 5.42
C SER A 491 -28.36 -6.92 4.09
N ILE A 492 -27.57 -8.00 4.10
CA ILE A 492 -27.17 -8.76 2.90
C ILE A 492 -27.40 -10.26 3.15
N ASN A 493 -27.77 -11.00 2.10
CA ASN A 493 -27.78 -12.45 2.11
C ASN A 493 -26.39 -12.97 1.74
N ILE A 494 -25.78 -13.72 2.64
CA ILE A 494 -24.45 -14.33 2.49
C ILE A 494 -24.66 -15.82 2.27
N SER A 495 -24.19 -16.36 1.13
CA SER A 495 -24.21 -17.80 0.85
C SER A 495 -22.98 -18.48 1.45
N GLU A 496 -23.07 -19.78 1.69
CA GLU A 496 -22.03 -20.59 2.36
C GLU A 496 -20.69 -20.61 1.61
N ASP A 497 -20.74 -20.49 0.29
CA ASP A 497 -19.54 -20.44 -0.58
C ASP A 497 -18.62 -19.25 -0.28
N PHE A 498 -19.10 -18.17 0.35
CA PHE A 498 -18.24 -17.08 0.80
C PHE A 498 -17.34 -17.42 2.00
N GLY A 499 -17.52 -18.57 2.65
CA GLY A 499 -16.63 -19.01 3.72
C GLY A 499 -15.15 -19.08 3.31
N ILE A 500 -14.85 -19.44 2.05
CA ILE A 500 -13.47 -19.53 1.54
C ILE A 500 -12.92 -18.20 1.00
N GLU A 501 -13.70 -17.10 0.99
CA GLU A 501 -13.29 -15.81 0.40
C GLU A 501 -11.99 -15.26 1.01
N TRP A 502 -11.70 -15.55 2.28
CA TRP A 502 -10.45 -15.13 2.92
C TRP A 502 -9.21 -15.58 2.14
N SER A 503 -9.23 -16.77 1.55
CA SER A 503 -8.11 -17.31 0.81
C SER A 503 -7.84 -16.60 -0.52
N CYS A 504 -8.80 -15.78 -1.01
CA CYS A 504 -8.66 -14.96 -2.20
C CYS A 504 -7.98 -13.60 -1.92
N ILE A 505 -7.65 -13.29 -0.66
CA ILE A 505 -7.16 -11.97 -0.25
C ILE A 505 -5.64 -12.03 -0.11
N PRO A 506 -4.88 -11.47 -1.09
CA PRO A 506 -3.42 -11.59 -1.09
C PRO A 506 -2.74 -10.96 0.12
N HIS A 507 -3.35 -9.90 0.69
CA HIS A 507 -2.80 -9.18 1.85
C HIS A 507 -2.50 -10.11 3.03
N PHE A 508 -3.37 -11.09 3.31
CA PHE A 508 -3.18 -12.04 4.40
C PHE A 508 -1.95 -12.93 4.24
N TYR A 509 -1.48 -13.12 2.99
CA TYR A 509 -0.28 -13.89 2.67
C TYR A 509 0.97 -13.03 2.56
N HIS A 510 0.83 -11.82 2.02
CA HIS A 510 1.97 -10.95 1.73
C HIS A 510 2.42 -10.15 2.95
N SER A 511 1.48 -9.66 3.76
CA SER A 511 1.78 -8.78 4.90
C SER A 511 0.67 -8.88 5.95
N PRO A 512 0.83 -9.73 6.96
CA PRO A 512 -0.15 -9.87 8.03
C PRO A 512 -0.47 -8.53 8.70
N PHE A 513 -1.76 -8.31 8.98
CA PHE A 513 -2.29 -7.09 9.59
C PHE A 513 -2.09 -5.79 8.81
N TYR A 514 -1.75 -5.85 7.51
CA TYR A 514 -1.62 -4.67 6.67
C TYR A 514 -2.94 -3.90 6.50
N CYS A 515 -4.07 -4.63 6.49
CA CYS A 515 -5.38 -4.10 6.05
C CYS A 515 -5.90 -2.92 6.88
N TYR A 516 -5.56 -2.80 8.16
CA TYR A 516 -6.02 -1.67 8.96
C TYR A 516 -5.44 -0.32 8.50
N SER A 517 -4.29 -0.32 7.84
CA SER A 517 -3.67 0.91 7.32
C SER A 517 -4.58 1.65 6.35
N TYR A 518 -5.34 0.92 5.52
CA TYR A 518 -6.34 1.52 4.64
C TYR A 518 -7.44 2.23 5.41
N SER A 519 -7.97 1.57 6.46
CA SER A 519 -9.02 2.15 7.31
C SER A 519 -8.51 3.39 8.04
N PHE A 520 -7.29 3.31 8.58
CA PHE A 520 -6.66 4.41 9.30
C PHE A 520 -6.49 5.64 8.40
N GLY A 521 -5.81 5.48 7.25
CA GLY A 521 -5.54 6.57 6.33
C GLY A 521 -6.81 7.22 5.77
N ASN A 522 -7.82 6.41 5.43
CA ASN A 522 -9.10 6.94 4.96
C ASN A 522 -9.87 7.70 6.05
N LEU A 523 -9.94 7.18 7.27
CA LEU A 523 -10.60 7.88 8.38
C LEU A 523 -9.90 9.19 8.72
N LEU A 524 -8.58 9.20 8.72
CA LEU A 524 -7.79 10.41 8.94
C LEU A 524 -8.04 11.43 7.83
N ALA A 525 -7.98 11.02 6.55
CA ALA A 525 -8.22 11.91 5.42
C ALA A 525 -9.61 12.55 5.46
N VAL A 526 -10.67 11.76 5.76
CA VAL A 526 -12.04 12.27 5.90
C VAL A 526 -12.15 13.25 7.08
N SER A 527 -11.47 12.97 8.19
CA SER A 527 -11.45 13.85 9.36
C SER A 527 -10.77 15.19 9.04
N LEU A 528 -9.59 15.15 8.41
CA LEU A 528 -8.87 16.35 7.96
C LEU A 528 -9.69 17.15 6.93
N PHE A 529 -10.38 16.47 6.01
CA PHE A 529 -11.25 17.13 5.04
C PHE A 529 -12.43 17.82 5.72
N GLN A 530 -13.02 17.23 6.77
CA GLN A 530 -14.08 17.88 7.54
C GLN A 530 -13.57 19.11 8.29
N ILE A 531 -12.34 19.09 8.82
CA ILE A 531 -11.72 20.26 9.44
C ILE A 531 -11.57 21.37 8.39
N TYR A 532 -11.05 21.05 7.21
CA TYR A 532 -10.98 22.01 6.09
C TYR A 532 -12.34 22.61 5.73
N LYS A 533 -13.41 21.80 5.69
CA LYS A 533 -14.77 22.31 5.40
C LYS A 533 -15.29 23.27 6.49
N ASN A 534 -14.80 23.17 7.72
CA ASN A 534 -15.19 24.02 8.84
C ASN A 534 -14.32 25.30 8.94
N GLU A 535 -13.00 25.17 8.71
CA GLU A 535 -12.00 26.23 8.94
C GLU A 535 -11.58 26.97 7.65
N GLY A 536 -11.85 26.37 6.47
CA GLY A 536 -11.47 26.95 5.18
C GLY A 536 -9.96 27.07 4.99
N ASP A 537 -9.53 28.19 4.43
CA ASP A 537 -8.14 28.42 4.04
C ASP A 537 -7.15 28.42 5.23
N ASP A 538 -7.63 28.69 6.44
CA ASP A 538 -6.79 28.68 7.66
C ASP A 538 -6.19 27.29 7.93
N PHE A 539 -6.87 26.21 7.49
CA PHE A 539 -6.40 24.84 7.64
C PHE A 539 -5.29 24.45 6.63
N VAL A 540 -5.14 25.18 5.52
CA VAL A 540 -4.22 24.80 4.43
C VAL A 540 -2.76 24.73 4.91
N SER A 541 -2.33 25.67 5.77
CA SER A 541 -0.97 25.65 6.33
C SER A 541 -0.74 24.42 7.20
N THR A 542 -1.68 24.10 8.10
CA THR A 542 -1.62 22.91 8.97
C THR A 542 -1.54 21.64 8.16
N TYR A 543 -2.34 21.50 7.09
CA TYR A 543 -2.28 20.35 6.21
C TYR A 543 -0.92 20.22 5.50
N THR A 544 -0.37 21.35 5.02
CA THR A 544 0.94 21.37 4.37
C THR A 544 2.05 20.96 5.35
N ASP A 545 1.99 21.41 6.60
CA ASP A 545 2.94 21.04 7.66
C ASP A 545 2.88 19.53 7.97
N ILE A 546 1.66 18.96 8.04
CA ILE A 546 1.48 17.51 8.21
C ILE A 546 2.18 16.74 7.08
N LEU A 547 1.97 17.12 5.81
CA LEU A 547 2.59 16.43 4.67
C LEU A 547 4.11 16.59 4.64
N SER A 548 4.65 17.72 5.12
CA SER A 548 6.08 17.99 5.11
C SER A 548 6.85 17.40 6.30
N ALA A 549 6.14 16.81 7.27
CA ALA A 549 6.77 16.23 8.45
C ALA A 549 7.68 15.04 8.12
N GLY A 550 7.37 14.26 7.07
CA GLY A 550 8.02 12.99 6.77
C GLY A 550 7.50 11.85 7.64
N GLY A 551 8.35 10.82 7.91
CA GLY A 551 8.03 9.65 8.71
C GLY A 551 8.96 9.45 9.91
#